data_2c3a50fe21242a670cb7be63402c6d93
#
_entry.id   2c3a50fe21242a670cb7be63402c6d93
#
_cell.length_a   1.000
_cell.length_b   1.000
_cell.length_c   1.000
_cell.angle_alpha   90.00
_cell.angle_beta   90.00
_cell.angle_gamma   90.00
#
_symmetry.space_group_name_H-M   'P 1'
#
loop_
_entity.id
_entity.type
_entity.pdbx_description
1 polymer ?
#
loop_
_entity_poly.entity_id
_entity_poly.type
_entity_poly.pdbx_seq_one_letter_code
_entity_poly.pdbx_strand_id
1 'polypeptide(L)'
;MYSIDDVAKTDKDIADLIEAELARQNSHIELIASENWVSKAVMAAMGSPLTNKYAEGYPGKRFYGGCSCVDEVEALAIERAKELFGCEYANVQPHSGAQANMAVFFAMLQPGDTVMGMNLDHGGHLTHRSEERRVGK
;
A
#
# COMPACT_ATOMS: atom_id res chain seq x y z
N MET A 1 -20.81 5.61 10.35
CA MET A 1 -19.59 5.63 9.52
C MET A 1 -18.73 6.77 10.03
N TYR A 2 -17.46 6.58 10.23
CA TYR A 2 -16.54 7.63 10.69
C TYR A 2 -16.45 8.73 9.64
N SER A 3 -16.48 9.99 10.07
CA SER A 3 -16.50 11.15 9.17
C SER A 3 -15.47 12.19 9.59
N ILE A 4 -15.24 13.17 8.73
CA ILE A 4 -14.40 14.33 9.07
C ILE A 4 -14.95 15.09 10.29
N ASP A 5 -16.26 15.06 10.52
CA ASP A 5 -16.86 15.68 11.70
C ASP A 5 -16.41 15.02 13.02
N ASP A 6 -16.09 13.71 12.99
CA ASP A 6 -15.57 13.01 14.17
C ASP A 6 -14.13 13.46 14.45
N VAL A 7 -13.35 13.71 13.40
CA VAL A 7 -12.01 14.31 13.52
C VAL A 7 -12.11 15.72 14.04
N ALA A 8 -12.99 16.55 13.48
CA ALA A 8 -13.15 17.96 13.86
C ALA A 8 -13.58 18.14 15.33
N LYS A 9 -14.36 17.23 15.89
CA LYS A 9 -14.74 17.23 17.31
C LYS A 9 -13.56 16.94 18.25
N THR A 10 -12.56 16.23 17.75
CA THR A 10 -11.41 15.80 18.55
C THR A 10 -10.19 16.69 18.31
N ASP A 11 -9.93 17.02 17.05
CA ASP A 11 -8.80 17.82 16.62
C ASP A 11 -9.20 18.65 15.39
N LYS A 12 -9.56 19.90 15.66
CA LYS A 12 -9.99 20.81 14.62
C LYS A 12 -8.87 21.15 13.62
N ASP A 13 -7.63 21.26 14.09
CA ASP A 13 -6.52 21.66 13.23
C ASP A 13 -6.25 20.58 12.18
N ILE A 14 -6.31 19.32 12.55
CA ILE A 14 -6.20 18.18 11.60
C ILE A 14 -7.39 18.15 10.65
N ALA A 15 -8.61 18.39 11.12
CA ALA A 15 -9.77 18.44 10.23
C ALA A 15 -9.64 19.55 9.18
N ASP A 16 -9.24 20.76 9.58
CA ASP A 16 -9.03 21.89 8.69
C ASP A 16 -7.92 21.58 7.63
N LEU A 17 -6.85 20.89 8.01
CA LEU A 17 -5.79 20.47 7.09
C LEU A 17 -6.28 19.41 6.09
N ILE A 18 -7.11 18.46 6.50
CA ILE A 18 -7.70 17.47 5.60
C ILE A 18 -8.63 18.15 4.58
N GLU A 19 -9.45 19.11 5.03
CA GLU A 19 -10.31 19.89 4.14
C GLU A 19 -9.51 20.77 3.17
N ALA A 20 -8.43 21.37 3.66
CA ALA A 20 -7.53 22.19 2.83
C ALA A 20 -6.85 21.31 1.74
N GLU A 21 -6.41 20.10 2.09
CA GLU A 21 -5.85 19.16 1.11
C GLU A 21 -6.91 18.72 0.08
N LEU A 22 -8.13 18.44 0.50
CA LEU A 22 -9.21 18.14 -0.44
C LEU A 22 -9.47 19.30 -1.40
N ALA A 23 -9.47 20.53 -0.90
CA ALA A 23 -9.61 21.72 -1.72
C ALA A 23 -8.44 21.89 -2.71
N ARG A 24 -7.21 21.64 -2.24
CA ARG A 24 -6.01 21.65 -3.10
C ARG A 24 -6.16 20.63 -4.24
N GLN A 25 -6.47 19.40 -3.92
CA GLN A 25 -6.62 18.32 -4.90
C GLN A 25 -7.71 18.66 -5.94
N ASN A 26 -8.84 19.23 -5.53
CA ASN A 26 -9.93 19.61 -6.45
C ASN A 26 -9.61 20.81 -7.33
N SER A 27 -8.66 21.66 -6.96
CA SER A 27 -8.31 22.88 -7.66
C SER A 27 -7.10 22.76 -8.59
N HIS A 28 -6.37 21.65 -8.55
CA HIS A 28 -5.15 21.43 -9.30
C HIS A 28 -5.25 20.20 -10.20
N ILE A 29 -4.44 20.20 -11.25
CA ILE A 29 -4.22 19.01 -12.07
C ILE A 29 -2.99 18.31 -11.53
N GLU A 30 -3.17 17.05 -11.10
CA GLU A 30 -2.07 16.23 -10.63
C GLU A 30 -1.28 15.67 -11.83
N LEU A 31 0.02 15.96 -11.86
CA LEU A 31 0.92 15.54 -12.93
C LEU A 31 1.91 14.44 -12.49
N ILE A 32 1.85 14.01 -11.23
CA ILE A 32 2.67 12.91 -10.73
C ILE A 32 2.03 11.59 -11.17
N ALA A 33 2.65 10.90 -12.13
CA ALA A 33 2.09 9.71 -12.76
C ALA A 33 1.84 8.53 -11.79
N SER A 34 2.50 8.50 -10.64
CA SER A 34 2.33 7.48 -9.59
C SER A 34 1.19 7.79 -8.61
N GLU A 35 0.61 8.98 -8.67
CA GLU A 35 -0.55 9.32 -7.84
C GLU A 35 -1.85 8.88 -8.50
N ASN A 36 -2.79 8.42 -7.69
CA ASN A 36 -4.09 7.98 -8.15
C ASN A 36 -5.19 8.44 -7.19
N TRP A 37 -6.28 8.91 -7.76
CA TRP A 37 -7.47 9.30 -7.01
C TRP A 37 -8.26 8.06 -6.60
N VAL A 38 -8.24 7.74 -5.33
CA VAL A 38 -9.00 6.60 -4.81
C VAL A 38 -10.48 6.94 -4.63
N SER A 39 -11.33 5.94 -4.77
CA SER A 39 -12.77 6.11 -4.54
C SER A 39 -13.07 6.34 -3.06
N LYS A 40 -14.24 6.96 -2.79
CA LYS A 40 -14.75 7.10 -1.41
C LYS A 40 -14.88 5.76 -0.70
N ALA A 41 -15.18 4.68 -1.44
CA ALA A 41 -15.28 3.34 -0.88
C ALA A 41 -13.92 2.83 -0.37
N VAL A 42 -12.83 3.08 -1.10
CA VAL A 42 -11.47 2.72 -0.68
C VAL A 42 -11.09 3.51 0.58
N MET A 43 -11.31 4.83 0.60
CA MET A 43 -11.04 5.65 1.80
C MET A 43 -11.84 5.19 3.02
N ALA A 44 -13.12 4.85 2.84
CA ALA A 44 -13.97 4.35 3.92
C ALA A 44 -13.53 2.97 4.44
N ALA A 45 -13.05 2.10 3.56
CA ALA A 45 -12.53 0.80 3.94
C ALA A 45 -11.22 0.93 4.76
N MET A 46 -10.32 1.82 4.36
CA MET A 46 -9.07 2.10 5.09
C MET A 46 -9.32 2.66 6.50
N GLY A 47 -10.31 3.53 6.67
CA GLY A 47 -10.72 4.10 7.98
C GLY A 47 -11.75 3.25 8.73
N SER A 48 -11.88 1.97 8.42
CA SER A 48 -12.86 1.07 9.04
C SER A 48 -12.34 0.43 10.34
N PRO A 49 -13.20 -0.30 11.10
CA PRO A 49 -12.77 -1.04 12.29
C PRO A 49 -11.66 -2.08 12.04
N LEU A 50 -11.42 -2.47 10.80
CA LEU A 50 -10.29 -3.34 10.43
C LEU A 50 -8.94 -2.72 10.82
N THR A 51 -8.85 -1.40 10.88
CA THR A 51 -7.67 -0.65 11.35
C THR A 51 -7.26 -1.02 12.77
N ASN A 52 -8.20 -1.47 13.61
CA ASN A 52 -7.94 -1.85 15.01
C ASN A 52 -7.39 -3.26 15.16
N LYS A 53 -7.41 -4.08 14.09
CA LYS A 53 -7.11 -5.51 14.19
C LYS A 53 -5.66 -5.83 13.87
N TYR A 54 -4.98 -6.34 14.85
CA TYR A 54 -3.65 -6.94 14.68
C TYR A 54 -3.80 -8.34 14.06
N ALA A 55 -3.14 -8.58 12.89
CA ALA A 55 -3.34 -9.78 12.08
C ALA A 55 -2.02 -10.34 11.53
N GLU A 56 -0.98 -10.39 12.36
CA GLU A 56 0.29 -11.00 11.97
C GLU A 56 0.10 -12.48 11.58
N GLY A 57 0.84 -12.90 10.56
CA GLY A 57 0.72 -14.22 9.96
C GLY A 57 -0.12 -14.18 8.69
N TYR A 58 -0.65 -15.33 8.28
CA TYR A 58 -1.45 -15.49 7.07
C TYR A 58 -2.84 -16.06 7.40
N PRO A 59 -3.83 -15.97 6.50
CA PRO A 59 -5.15 -16.55 6.70
C PRO A 59 -5.07 -18.01 7.20
N GLY A 60 -5.77 -18.30 8.28
CA GLY A 60 -5.74 -19.61 8.93
C GLY A 60 -4.46 -19.94 9.73
N LYS A 61 -3.45 -19.07 9.71
CA LYS A 61 -2.17 -19.23 10.44
C LYS A 61 -1.75 -17.91 11.09
N ARG A 62 -2.63 -17.35 11.92
CA ARG A 62 -2.37 -16.08 12.62
C ARG A 62 -1.71 -16.32 13.98
N PHE A 63 -0.94 -15.35 14.42
CA PHE A 63 -0.37 -15.34 15.76
C PHE A 63 -1.38 -14.92 16.83
N TYR A 64 -2.46 -14.24 16.46
CA TYR A 64 -3.48 -13.72 17.36
C TYR A 64 -4.86 -14.26 17.03
N GLY A 65 -5.71 -14.35 18.04
CA GLY A 65 -7.12 -14.73 17.89
C GLY A 65 -7.97 -13.59 17.28
N GLY A 66 -9.20 -13.92 16.88
CA GLY A 66 -10.19 -12.95 16.40
C GLY A 66 -9.94 -12.46 14.97
N CYS A 67 -9.26 -13.23 14.15
CA CYS A 67 -8.88 -12.84 12.78
C CYS A 67 -9.83 -13.37 11.69
N SER A 68 -10.96 -13.99 12.04
CA SER A 68 -11.86 -14.62 11.06
C SER A 68 -12.30 -13.67 9.94
N CYS A 69 -12.75 -12.46 10.29
CA CYS A 69 -13.15 -11.48 9.30
C CYS A 69 -11.96 -10.95 8.46
N VAL A 70 -10.82 -10.73 9.10
CA VAL A 70 -9.60 -10.30 8.41
C VAL A 70 -9.09 -11.38 7.46
N ASP A 71 -9.18 -12.64 7.85
CA ASP A 71 -8.81 -13.77 6.99
C ASP A 71 -9.65 -13.80 5.71
N GLU A 72 -10.95 -13.58 5.82
CA GLU A 72 -11.84 -13.51 4.65
C GLU A 72 -11.54 -12.29 3.77
N VAL A 73 -11.27 -11.13 4.38
CA VAL A 73 -10.88 -9.92 3.63
C VAL A 73 -9.58 -10.15 2.84
N GLU A 74 -8.57 -10.73 3.49
CA GLU A 74 -7.29 -11.03 2.84
C GLU A 74 -7.43 -12.10 1.75
N ALA A 75 -8.17 -13.17 2.02
CA ALA A 75 -8.44 -14.21 1.03
C ALA A 75 -9.17 -13.64 -0.21
N LEU A 76 -10.19 -12.80 0.01
CA LEU A 76 -10.90 -12.13 -1.08
C LEU A 76 -9.98 -11.20 -1.89
N ALA A 77 -9.10 -10.47 -1.23
CA ALA A 77 -8.14 -9.60 -1.90
C ALA A 77 -7.14 -10.41 -2.74
N ILE A 78 -6.67 -11.54 -2.25
CA ILE A 78 -5.80 -12.47 -2.99
C ILE A 78 -6.51 -13.00 -4.25
N GLU A 79 -7.72 -13.50 -4.11
CA GLU A 79 -8.48 -14.03 -5.26
C GLU A 79 -8.75 -12.96 -6.31
N ARG A 80 -9.14 -11.76 -5.90
CA ARG A 80 -9.34 -10.63 -6.84
C ARG A 80 -8.05 -10.17 -7.52
N ALA A 81 -6.93 -10.17 -6.81
CA ALA A 81 -5.64 -9.88 -7.42
C ALA A 81 -5.24 -10.96 -8.44
N LYS A 82 -5.45 -12.23 -8.13
CA LYS A 82 -5.20 -13.33 -9.06
C LYS A 82 -6.06 -13.21 -10.32
N GLU A 83 -7.34 -12.91 -10.17
CA GLU A 83 -8.26 -12.70 -11.30
C GLU A 83 -7.83 -11.51 -12.16
N LEU A 84 -7.54 -10.36 -11.52
CA LEU A 84 -7.16 -9.12 -12.20
C LEU A 84 -5.88 -9.26 -13.04
N PHE A 85 -4.87 -9.93 -12.48
CA PHE A 85 -3.57 -10.07 -13.12
C PHE A 85 -3.37 -11.40 -13.87
N GLY A 86 -4.32 -12.31 -13.82
CA GLY A 86 -4.23 -13.62 -14.45
C GLY A 86 -3.10 -14.48 -13.90
N CYS A 87 -2.80 -14.37 -12.61
CA CYS A 87 -1.69 -15.06 -11.96
C CYS A 87 -2.16 -16.19 -11.03
N GLU A 88 -1.29 -17.18 -10.84
CA GLU A 88 -1.60 -18.33 -9.97
C GLU A 88 -1.49 -17.97 -8.48
N TYR A 89 -0.60 -17.05 -8.14
CA TYR A 89 -0.29 -16.66 -6.76
C TYR A 89 -0.30 -15.13 -6.62
N ALA A 90 -0.76 -14.65 -5.48
CA ALA A 90 -0.71 -13.25 -5.10
C ALA A 90 -0.43 -13.12 -3.60
N ASN A 91 0.34 -12.12 -3.22
CA ASN A 91 0.53 -11.70 -1.84
C ASN A 91 0.11 -10.24 -1.74
N VAL A 92 -0.88 -9.96 -0.90
CA VAL A 92 -1.49 -8.64 -0.71
C VAL A 92 -1.05 -7.94 0.58
N GLN A 93 -0.09 -8.52 1.31
CA GLN A 93 0.37 -7.98 2.59
C GLN A 93 1.38 -6.82 2.50
N PRO A 94 2.18 -6.63 1.41
CA PRO A 94 3.07 -5.48 1.36
C PRO A 94 2.31 -4.17 1.58
N HIS A 95 2.78 -3.35 2.52
CA HIS A 95 2.16 -2.07 2.84
C HIS A 95 2.54 -0.94 1.87
N SER A 96 3.51 -1.19 0.99
CA SER A 96 4.00 -0.22 0.01
C SER A 96 4.65 -0.91 -1.20
N GLY A 97 4.76 -0.19 -2.31
CA GLY A 97 5.52 -0.66 -3.48
C GLY A 97 7.00 -0.92 -3.13
N ALA A 98 7.58 -0.15 -2.22
CA ALA A 98 8.95 -0.36 -1.75
C ALA A 98 9.10 -1.73 -1.06
N GLN A 99 8.16 -2.10 -0.20
CA GLN A 99 8.17 -3.41 0.44
C GLN A 99 7.94 -4.55 -0.56
N ALA A 100 7.03 -4.36 -1.51
CA ALA A 100 6.78 -5.34 -2.57
C ALA A 100 8.03 -5.58 -3.42
N ASN A 101 8.71 -4.52 -3.85
CA ASN A 101 9.97 -4.62 -4.60
C ASN A 101 11.07 -5.29 -3.78
N MET A 102 11.17 -4.98 -2.49
CA MET A 102 12.14 -5.62 -1.60
C MET A 102 11.87 -7.12 -1.46
N ALA A 103 10.60 -7.52 -1.37
CA ALA A 103 10.22 -8.94 -1.33
C ALA A 103 10.68 -9.68 -2.59
N VAL A 104 10.53 -9.06 -3.76
CA VAL A 104 11.02 -9.62 -5.04
C VAL A 104 12.55 -9.75 -5.03
N PHE A 105 13.26 -8.72 -4.58
CA PHE A 105 14.72 -8.78 -4.48
C PHE A 105 15.19 -9.92 -3.57
N PHE A 106 14.59 -10.07 -2.40
CA PHE A 106 14.93 -11.16 -1.49
C PHE A 106 14.58 -12.56 -2.02
N ALA A 107 13.54 -12.65 -2.85
CA ALA A 107 13.16 -13.94 -3.45
C ALA A 107 14.08 -14.34 -4.62
N MET A 108 14.57 -13.37 -5.39
CA MET A 108 15.23 -13.63 -6.67
C MET A 108 16.75 -13.44 -6.65
N LEU A 109 17.29 -12.74 -5.64
CA LEU A 109 18.68 -12.29 -5.64
C LEU A 109 19.41 -12.73 -4.38
N GLN A 110 20.73 -12.89 -4.52
CA GLN A 110 21.65 -13.10 -3.41
C GLN A 110 22.49 -11.84 -3.16
N PRO A 111 23.02 -11.63 -1.94
CA PRO A 111 23.98 -10.56 -1.69
C PRO A 111 25.17 -10.62 -2.64
N GLY A 112 25.38 -9.54 -3.40
CA GLY A 112 26.43 -9.44 -4.42
C GLY A 112 25.94 -9.55 -5.86
N ASP A 113 24.68 -9.96 -6.09
CA ASP A 113 24.10 -9.97 -7.43
C ASP A 113 23.95 -8.55 -7.98
N THR A 114 24.05 -8.45 -9.30
CA THR A 114 23.93 -7.18 -10.01
C THR A 114 22.49 -6.97 -10.50
N VAL A 115 21.93 -5.80 -10.22
CA VAL A 115 20.61 -5.38 -10.68
C VAL A 115 20.75 -4.16 -11.57
N MET A 116 20.06 -4.16 -12.70
CA MET A 116 19.93 -3.01 -13.57
C MET A 116 18.59 -2.32 -13.34
N GLY A 117 18.61 -1.04 -13.02
CA GLY A 117 17.43 -0.20 -12.85
C GLY A 117 17.43 0.98 -13.81
N MET A 118 16.25 1.50 -14.11
CA MET A 118 16.11 2.72 -14.90
C MET A 118 16.54 3.93 -14.07
N ASN A 119 17.19 4.91 -14.72
CA ASN A 119 17.55 6.17 -14.07
C ASN A 119 16.30 6.92 -13.59
N LEU A 120 16.39 7.56 -12.41
CA LEU A 120 15.29 8.34 -11.81
C LEU A 120 14.77 9.42 -12.75
N ASP A 121 15.66 10.16 -13.43
CA ASP A 121 15.31 11.20 -14.37
C ASP A 121 14.59 10.68 -15.63
N HIS A 122 14.65 9.38 -15.86
CA HIS A 122 13.99 8.69 -16.96
C HIS A 122 12.77 7.90 -16.53
N GLY A 123 12.28 8.11 -15.30
CA GLY A 123 11.10 7.44 -14.76
C GLY A 123 11.39 6.20 -13.92
N GLY A 124 12.63 5.98 -13.50
CA GLY A 124 13.00 4.90 -12.59
C GLY A 124 12.43 5.10 -11.19
N HIS A 125 12.15 3.99 -10.50
CA HIS A 125 11.67 4.03 -9.13
C HIS A 125 12.84 4.04 -8.13
N LEU A 126 12.71 4.78 -7.03
CA LEU A 126 13.75 4.91 -5.99
C LEU A 126 14.22 3.57 -5.42
N THR A 127 13.34 2.57 -5.33
CA THR A 127 13.69 1.24 -4.80
C THR A 127 14.56 0.42 -5.75
N HIS A 128 14.50 0.68 -7.04
CA HIS A 128 15.37 0.03 -8.05
C HIS A 128 16.70 0.76 -8.19
N ARG A 129 16.75 2.06 -7.94
CA ARG A 129 17.82 3.02 -8.19
C ARG A 129 18.39 2.97 -9.61
N SER A 130 18.94 4.13 -10.01
CA SER A 130 19.51 4.36 -11.35
C SER A 130 20.96 3.91 -11.49
N GLU A 131 21.52 3.32 -10.45
CA GLU A 131 22.92 2.91 -10.45
C GLU A 131 23.00 1.40 -10.26
N GLU A 132 24.01 0.80 -10.88
CA GLU A 132 24.39 -0.58 -10.61
C GLU A 132 24.58 -0.73 -9.10
N ARG A 133 23.70 -1.46 -8.45
CA ARG A 133 23.78 -1.75 -7.03
C ARG A 133 23.98 -3.21 -6.79
N ARG A 134 24.98 -3.50 -5.98
CA ARG A 134 25.14 -4.82 -5.39
C ARG A 134 24.19 -4.95 -4.22
N VAL A 135 23.38 -5.99 -4.20
CA VAL A 135 22.51 -6.32 -3.09
C VAL A 135 23.39 -6.52 -1.85
N GLY A 136 23.11 -5.80 -0.76
CA GLY A 136 23.85 -5.94 0.50
C GLY A 136 24.88 -4.85 0.82
N LYS A 137 24.83 -3.71 0.15
CA LYS A 137 25.56 -2.49 0.57
C LYS A 137 24.61 -1.39 1.01
#